data_88aaba2b71cfe3e170307b06566a383e
#
_entry.id   88aaba2b71cfe3e170307b06566a383e
#
_cell.length_a   1.000
_cell.length_b   1.000
_cell.length_c   1.000
_cell.angle_alpha   90.00
_cell.angle_beta   90.00
_cell.angle_gamma   90.00
#
_symmetry.space_group_name_H-M   'P 1'
#
loop_
_entity.id
_entity.type
_entity.pdbx_description
1 polymer ?
#
loop_
_entity_poly.entity_id
_entity_poly.type
_entity_poly.pdbx_seq_one_letter_code
_entity_poly.pdbx_strand_id
1 'polypeptide(L)'
;TRSTSSAASDVYKRQINEISELRNLFWKEVKVPGSKDEFNEELAKAGRVADFLELGELFAKDALSREESCGGHFRDEHQTPEGEAMRDKNYQFVSAWEYTGEPKDAVLHKEELKYNDIEVKERSYK
;
A
#
# COMPACT_ATOMS: atom_id res chain seq x y z
N THR A 1 -5.11 -25.60 19.60
CA THR A 1 -4.04 -24.61 19.35
C THR A 1 -4.59 -23.54 18.43
N ARG A 2 -5.00 -22.37 18.99
CA ARG A 2 -5.30 -21.17 18.21
C ARG A 2 -4.01 -20.77 17.49
N SER A 3 -4.01 -20.89 16.17
CA SER A 3 -3.08 -20.16 15.34
C SER A 3 -3.34 -18.67 15.64
N THR A 4 -2.40 -17.98 16.24
CA THR A 4 -2.43 -16.53 16.34
C THR A 4 -2.19 -16.02 14.92
N SER A 5 -3.28 -15.78 14.18
CA SER A 5 -3.21 -14.99 12.97
C SER A 5 -2.61 -13.65 13.37
N SER A 6 -1.44 -13.32 12.83
CA SER A 6 -0.85 -11.99 13.00
C SER A 6 -1.87 -10.98 12.49
N ALA A 7 -2.16 -9.94 13.28
CA ALA A 7 -3.07 -8.89 12.84
C ALA A 7 -2.62 -8.30 11.51
N ALA A 8 -3.54 -7.89 10.64
CA ALA A 8 -3.19 -7.35 9.33
C ALA A 8 -2.25 -6.12 9.44
N SER A 9 -2.41 -5.33 10.51
CA SER A 9 -1.50 -4.22 10.85
C SER A 9 -0.04 -4.66 11.01
N ASP A 10 0.21 -5.81 11.64
CA ASP A 10 1.57 -6.33 11.83
C ASP A 10 2.16 -6.86 10.51
N VAL A 11 1.31 -7.42 9.65
CA VAL A 11 1.72 -7.83 8.30
C VAL A 11 2.17 -6.63 7.49
N TYR A 12 1.40 -5.54 7.46
CA TYR A 12 1.76 -4.32 6.73
C TYR A 12 3.03 -3.66 7.27
N LYS A 13 3.21 -3.59 8.59
CA LYS A 13 4.46 -3.08 9.19
C LYS A 13 5.68 -3.89 8.76
N ARG A 14 5.56 -5.22 8.76
CA ARG A 14 6.63 -6.10 8.29
C ARG A 14 6.91 -5.88 6.81
N GLN A 15 5.87 -5.81 5.97
CA GLN A 15 6.01 -5.58 4.54
C GLN A 15 6.71 -4.24 4.23
N ILE A 16 6.36 -3.16 4.91
CA ILE A 16 7.02 -1.86 4.75
C ILE A 16 8.52 -1.98 5.04
N ASN A 17 8.90 -2.63 6.13
CA ASN A 17 10.30 -2.82 6.48
C ASN A 17 11.04 -3.69 5.45
N GLU A 18 10.48 -4.84 5.08
CA GLU A 18 11.08 -5.76 4.10
C GLU A 18 11.23 -5.09 2.72
N ILE A 19 10.24 -4.33 2.25
CA ILE A 19 10.32 -3.62 0.96
C ILE A 19 11.37 -2.51 1.03
N SER A 20 11.43 -1.76 2.12
CA SER A 20 12.44 -0.72 2.33
C SER A 20 13.87 -1.30 2.32
N GLU A 21 14.09 -2.44 2.98
CA GLU A 21 15.36 -3.15 2.95
C GLU A 21 15.71 -3.64 1.54
N LEU A 22 14.76 -4.25 0.82
CA LEU A 22 14.93 -4.69 -0.56
C LEU A 22 15.25 -3.53 -1.50
N ARG A 23 14.63 -2.37 -1.34
CA ARG A 23 14.90 -1.16 -2.13
C ARG A 23 16.33 -0.67 -1.90
N ASN A 24 16.78 -0.66 -0.65
CA ASN A 24 18.15 -0.29 -0.31
C ASN A 24 19.17 -1.28 -0.91
N LEU A 25 18.87 -2.58 -0.84
CA LEU A 25 19.69 -3.64 -1.41
C LEU A 25 19.75 -3.54 -2.95
N PHE A 26 18.61 -3.26 -3.59
CA PHE A 26 18.52 -3.07 -5.03
C PHE A 26 19.50 -2.00 -5.51
N TRP A 27 19.47 -0.82 -4.95
CA TRP A 27 20.34 0.28 -5.36
C TRP A 27 21.82 0.04 -5.05
N LYS A 28 22.11 -0.77 -4.04
CA LYS A 28 23.48 -1.10 -3.63
C LYS A 28 24.11 -2.21 -4.47
N GLU A 29 23.35 -3.21 -4.85
CA GLU A 29 23.90 -4.48 -5.33
C GLU A 29 23.47 -4.86 -6.74
N VAL A 30 22.36 -4.34 -7.27
CA VAL A 30 21.87 -4.72 -8.58
C VAL A 30 22.80 -4.16 -9.67
N LYS A 31 23.25 -5.06 -10.53
CA LYS A 31 24.05 -4.74 -11.72
C LYS A 31 23.32 -5.26 -12.94
N VAL A 32 23.21 -4.42 -13.95
CA VAL A 32 22.52 -4.74 -15.20
C VAL A 32 23.56 -5.00 -16.28
N PRO A 33 23.49 -6.13 -17.00
CA PRO A 33 24.35 -6.39 -18.14
C PRO A 33 23.98 -5.49 -19.32
N GLY A 34 24.91 -5.32 -20.25
CA GLY A 34 24.72 -4.53 -21.47
C GLY A 34 25.40 -3.17 -21.44
N SER A 35 25.22 -2.41 -22.51
CA SER A 35 25.78 -1.08 -22.70
C SER A 35 24.77 0.00 -22.28
N LYS A 36 25.27 1.15 -21.83
CA LYS A 36 24.48 2.36 -21.62
C LYS A 36 24.25 3.15 -22.91
N ASP A 37 25.00 2.84 -23.95
CA ASP A 37 25.03 3.62 -25.21
C ASP A 37 24.06 3.07 -26.25
N GLU A 38 23.42 1.92 -25.96
CA GLU A 38 22.43 1.28 -26.80
C GLU A 38 21.14 1.03 -26.02
N PHE A 39 20.05 0.72 -26.74
CA PHE A 39 18.81 0.29 -26.09
C PHE A 39 19.06 -0.99 -25.27
N ASN A 40 18.88 -0.86 -23.95
CA ASN A 40 19.10 -1.94 -23.00
C ASN A 40 17.80 -2.32 -22.31
N GLU A 41 17.18 -3.41 -22.77
CA GLU A 41 15.90 -3.90 -22.22
C GLU A 41 16.03 -4.32 -20.75
N GLU A 42 17.16 -4.89 -20.33
CA GLU A 42 17.39 -5.29 -18.96
C GLU A 42 17.49 -4.06 -18.02
N LEU A 43 18.07 -2.97 -18.50
CA LEU A 43 18.09 -1.70 -17.79
C LEU A 43 16.67 -1.15 -17.62
N ALA A 44 15.84 -1.22 -18.66
CA ALA A 44 14.44 -0.80 -18.59
C ALA A 44 13.62 -1.66 -17.60
N LYS A 45 13.87 -2.98 -17.57
CA LYS A 45 13.25 -3.89 -16.58
C LYS A 45 13.70 -3.56 -15.16
N ALA A 46 14.98 -3.34 -14.95
CA ALA A 46 15.52 -2.95 -13.64
C ALA A 46 14.91 -1.63 -13.15
N GLY A 47 14.77 -0.63 -14.02
CA GLY A 47 14.09 0.62 -13.71
C GLY A 47 12.66 0.41 -13.21
N ARG A 48 11.89 -0.45 -13.92
CA ARG A 48 10.52 -0.79 -13.48
C ARG A 48 10.49 -1.49 -12.12
N VAL A 49 11.47 -2.36 -11.81
CA VAL A 49 11.55 -3.00 -10.49
C VAL A 49 11.82 -1.95 -9.40
N ALA A 50 12.69 -0.97 -9.66
CA ALA A 50 12.92 0.14 -8.73
C ALA A 50 11.62 0.92 -8.43
N ASP A 51 10.86 1.27 -9.48
CA ASP A 51 9.58 1.96 -9.35
C ASP A 51 8.56 1.11 -8.57
N PHE A 52 8.50 -0.20 -8.83
CA PHE A 52 7.60 -1.11 -8.12
C PHE A 52 7.95 -1.28 -6.65
N LEU A 53 9.22 -1.27 -6.28
CA LEU A 53 9.63 -1.32 -4.87
C LEU A 53 9.19 -0.05 -4.14
N GLU A 54 9.37 1.12 -4.75
CA GLU A 54 8.93 2.39 -4.17
C GLU A 54 7.41 2.48 -4.05
N LEU A 55 6.69 2.13 -5.11
CA LEU A 55 5.23 2.11 -5.12
C LEU A 55 4.67 1.07 -4.14
N GLY A 56 5.28 -0.12 -4.05
CA GLY A 56 4.88 -1.17 -3.12
C GLY A 56 5.01 -0.76 -1.66
N GLU A 57 6.07 -0.04 -1.30
CA GLU A 57 6.24 0.52 0.05
C GLU A 57 5.11 1.53 0.36
N LEU A 58 4.77 2.39 -0.60
CA LEU A 58 3.68 3.36 -0.46
C LEU A 58 2.31 2.68 -0.34
N PHE A 59 2.05 1.62 -1.12
CA PHE A 59 0.82 0.83 -1.02
C PHE A 59 0.65 0.22 0.38
N ALA A 60 1.71 -0.38 0.91
CA ALA A 60 1.68 -0.98 2.25
C ALA A 60 1.49 0.09 3.34
N LYS A 61 2.09 1.27 3.16
CA LYS A 61 1.94 2.43 4.06
C LYS A 61 0.51 2.96 4.05
N ASP A 62 -0.10 3.13 2.89
CA ASP A 62 -1.49 3.57 2.78
C ASP A 62 -2.45 2.54 3.39
N ALA A 63 -2.26 1.25 3.09
CA ALA A 63 -3.05 0.18 3.69
C ALA A 63 -2.92 0.12 5.21
N LEU A 64 -1.72 0.35 5.76
CA LEU A 64 -1.52 0.44 7.21
C LEU A 64 -2.24 1.64 7.82
N SER A 65 -2.26 2.79 7.13
CA SER A 65 -2.88 4.01 7.62
C SER A 65 -4.40 3.96 7.64
N ARG A 66 -5.01 3.08 6.83
CA ARG A 66 -6.46 2.95 6.67
C ARG A 66 -7.01 1.86 7.60
N GLU A 67 -7.56 2.30 8.72
CA GLU A 67 -8.11 1.44 9.79
C GLU A 67 -9.60 1.12 9.56
N GLU A 68 -9.89 0.57 8.37
CA GLU A 68 -11.22 0.07 8.00
C GLU A 68 -11.08 -1.12 7.07
N SER A 69 -12.17 -1.80 6.76
CA SER A 69 -12.27 -2.71 5.64
C SER A 69 -13.25 -2.17 4.61
N CYS A 70 -12.79 -1.96 3.37
CA CYS A 70 -13.59 -1.41 2.29
C CYS A 70 -13.11 -1.93 0.93
N GLY A 71 -14.00 -2.51 0.15
CA GLY A 71 -13.67 -3.06 -1.17
C GLY A 71 -12.59 -4.14 -1.09
N GLY A 72 -11.51 -3.96 -1.85
CA GLY A 72 -10.36 -4.88 -1.83
C GLY A 72 -9.43 -4.72 -0.64
N HIS A 73 -9.58 -3.66 0.15
CA HIS A 73 -8.85 -3.46 1.40
C HIS A 73 -9.59 -4.13 2.54
N PHE A 74 -9.06 -5.26 3.02
CA PHE A 74 -9.67 -6.05 4.07
C PHE A 74 -8.68 -6.26 5.22
N ARG A 75 -9.09 -5.89 6.43
CA ARG A 75 -8.33 -6.08 7.66
C ARG A 75 -9.10 -6.96 8.62
N ASP A 76 -8.47 -8.00 9.13
CA ASP A 76 -9.09 -8.94 10.06
C ASP A 76 -9.57 -8.26 11.35
N GLU A 77 -8.93 -7.14 11.73
CA GLU A 77 -9.30 -6.34 12.89
C GLU A 77 -10.56 -5.50 12.66
N HIS A 78 -10.96 -5.29 11.40
CA HIS A 78 -12.08 -4.45 10.99
C HIS A 78 -13.13 -5.26 10.21
N GLN A 79 -13.77 -6.19 10.91
CA GLN A 79 -14.86 -7.04 10.41
C GLN A 79 -16.09 -6.91 11.29
N THR A 80 -17.25 -7.13 10.69
CA THR A 80 -18.49 -7.37 11.45
C THR A 80 -18.42 -8.72 12.16
N PRO A 81 -19.29 -8.99 13.16
CA PRO A 81 -19.34 -10.31 13.80
C PRO A 81 -19.60 -11.47 12.82
N GLU A 82 -20.21 -11.17 11.68
CA GLU A 82 -20.51 -12.13 10.60
C GLU A 82 -19.34 -12.29 9.61
N GLY A 83 -18.22 -11.59 9.81
CA GLY A 83 -17.03 -11.67 8.98
C GLY A 83 -17.08 -10.83 7.71
N GLU A 84 -17.98 -9.85 7.62
CA GLU A 84 -18.04 -8.90 6.51
C GLU A 84 -17.14 -7.68 6.77
N ALA A 85 -16.79 -6.96 5.70
CA ALA A 85 -16.00 -5.75 5.78
C ALA A 85 -16.72 -4.67 6.61
N MET A 86 -16.01 -4.11 7.58
CA MET A 86 -16.52 -3.03 8.43
C MET A 86 -15.87 -1.72 8.01
N ARG A 87 -16.68 -0.81 7.45
CA ARG A 87 -16.25 0.53 7.07
C ARG A 87 -16.26 1.49 8.25
N ASP A 88 -15.41 2.49 8.17
CA ASP A 88 -15.43 3.63 9.08
C ASP A 88 -15.66 4.93 8.29
N LYS A 89 -16.67 5.70 8.68
CA LYS A 89 -17.02 6.99 8.05
C LYS A 89 -15.87 8.00 8.09
N ASN A 90 -14.99 7.90 9.06
CA ASN A 90 -13.81 8.76 9.17
C ASN A 90 -12.80 8.54 8.04
N TYR A 91 -12.93 7.45 7.29
CA TYR A 91 -12.08 7.13 6.13
C TYR A 91 -12.74 7.44 4.78
N GLN A 92 -13.83 8.22 4.75
CA GLN A 92 -14.46 8.70 3.50
C GLN A 92 -13.66 9.84 2.89
N PHE A 93 -12.42 9.55 2.51
CA PHE A 93 -11.52 10.50 1.84
C PHE A 93 -10.64 9.78 0.82
N VAL A 94 -10.13 10.56 -0.14
CA VAL A 94 -9.03 10.15 -1.00
C VAL A 94 -7.72 10.48 -0.31
N SER A 95 -6.80 9.52 -0.31
CA SER A 95 -5.43 9.72 0.16
C SER A 95 -4.55 10.23 -0.99
N ALA A 96 -3.92 11.37 -0.82
CA ALA A 96 -2.86 11.86 -1.70
C ALA A 96 -1.55 11.90 -0.94
N TRP A 97 -0.58 11.09 -1.34
CA TRP A 97 0.71 11.00 -0.70
C TRP A 97 1.73 11.90 -1.40
N GLU A 98 2.19 12.93 -0.70
CA GLU A 98 3.24 13.81 -1.19
C GLU A 98 4.61 13.18 -0.97
N TYR A 99 5.38 13.03 -2.06
CA TYR A 99 6.75 12.54 -2.00
C TYR A 99 7.69 13.64 -1.49
N THR A 100 8.44 13.33 -0.44
CA THR A 100 9.37 14.27 0.22
C THR A 100 10.83 13.84 0.12
N GLY A 101 11.15 12.94 -0.81
CA GLY A 101 12.51 12.41 -1.03
C GLY A 101 12.65 10.93 -0.67
N GLU A 102 11.85 10.44 0.27
CA GLU A 102 11.80 9.03 0.67
C GLU A 102 10.36 8.57 0.90
N PRO A 103 9.95 7.36 0.47
CA PRO A 103 8.59 6.85 0.67
C PRO A 103 8.16 6.81 2.15
N LYS A 104 9.09 6.49 3.05
CA LYS A 104 8.84 6.45 4.50
C LYS A 104 8.42 7.80 5.07
N ASP A 105 8.90 8.90 4.48
CA ASP A 105 8.67 10.27 4.93
C ASP A 105 7.53 10.96 4.17
N ALA A 106 6.88 10.24 3.23
CA ALA A 106 5.76 10.78 2.46
C ALA A 106 4.64 11.30 3.36
N VAL A 107 4.09 12.46 3.01
CA VAL A 107 3.06 13.15 3.77
C VAL A 107 1.68 12.87 3.20
N LEU A 108 0.76 12.48 4.07
CA LEU A 108 -0.63 12.20 3.70
C LEU A 108 -1.45 13.49 3.66
N HIS A 109 -2.00 13.81 2.50
CA HIS A 109 -3.06 14.78 2.31
C HIS A 109 -4.39 14.06 2.10
N LYS A 110 -5.47 14.60 2.68
CA LYS A 110 -6.80 14.00 2.63
C LYS A 110 -7.76 14.93 1.89
N GLU A 111 -8.49 14.38 0.93
CA GLU A 111 -9.60 15.03 0.27
C GLU A 111 -10.89 14.31 0.61
N GLU A 112 -11.81 14.98 1.31
CA GLU A 112 -13.08 14.40 1.74
C GLU A 112 -13.97 14.06 0.55
N LEU A 113 -14.51 12.85 0.53
CA LEU A 113 -15.47 12.42 -0.49
C LEU A 113 -16.83 13.02 -0.23
N LYS A 114 -17.28 13.90 -1.13
CA LYS A 114 -18.61 14.51 -1.13
C LYS A 114 -19.30 14.24 -2.44
N TYR A 115 -20.50 13.72 -2.34
CA TYR A 115 -21.35 13.42 -3.49
C TYR A 115 -22.67 14.19 -3.36
N ASN A 116 -23.11 14.81 -4.46
CA ASN A 116 -24.35 15.61 -4.45
C ASN A 116 -25.61 14.75 -4.48
N ASP A 117 -25.55 13.62 -5.22
CA ASP A 117 -26.75 12.85 -5.58
C ASP A 117 -26.74 11.41 -5.04
N ILE A 118 -25.65 10.98 -4.40
CA ILE A 118 -25.51 9.63 -3.85
C ILE A 118 -24.94 9.66 -2.44
N GLU A 119 -25.37 8.71 -1.63
CA GLU A 119 -24.80 8.45 -0.32
C GLU A 119 -23.86 7.24 -0.35
N VAL A 120 -22.78 7.32 0.39
CA VAL A 120 -21.87 6.18 0.56
C VAL A 120 -22.55 5.15 1.45
N LYS A 121 -22.80 3.95 0.92
CA LYS A 121 -23.42 2.83 1.64
C LYS A 121 -22.45 1.67 1.79
N GLU A 122 -22.59 0.93 2.87
CA GLU A 122 -21.93 -0.36 3.02
C GLU A 122 -22.55 -1.36 2.05
N ARG A 123 -21.69 -2.21 1.47
CA ARG A 123 -22.13 -3.29 0.60
C ARG A 123 -22.13 -4.59 1.40
N SER A 124 -23.32 -5.20 1.53
CA SER A 124 -23.45 -6.56 2.03
C SER A 124 -23.53 -7.55 0.87
N TYR A 125 -22.94 -8.70 1.06
CA TYR A 125 -22.99 -9.83 0.10
C TYR A 125 -23.95 -10.94 0.53
N LYS A 126 -24.75 -10.67 1.56
CA LYS A 126 -25.83 -11.55 2.05
C LYS A 126 -27.17 -11.19 1.47
#